data_bda4eb760a7b7fb80c3cb979e74d325e
#
_entry.id   bda4eb760a7b7fb80c3cb979e74d325e
#
_cell.length_a   1.000
_cell.length_b   1.000
_cell.length_c   1.000
_cell.angle_alpha   90.00
_cell.angle_beta   90.00
_cell.angle_gamma   90.00
#
_symmetry.space_group_name_H-M   'P 1'
#
loop_
_entity.id
_entity.type
_entity.pdbx_description
1 polymer ?
#
loop_
_entity_poly.entity_id
_entity_poly.type
_entity_poly.pdbx_seq_one_letter_code
_entity_poly.pdbx_strand_id
1 'polypeptide(L)'
;MAITIKSEREIELMAEAGKILERVHNELEKALRPGMSTKDIDTLGEEIIISYGCIPSFLNYNGYPASICVSVNQEVVHGIPDKHRIIQEGDIVSLDAGVIYKGYHSDAARTHAVGEVSEEAKKLIQVTKESFFEGIKFAKAGNHLFDISGAIGRYAEERGYGVVRDLCGHGIGTALHEAPEIPNYEVGRKGVRLRPGMTLAIEPMINIGTHEVDWLDDDWTVVTRDGSLSAHYENTILITEGEPRILSLTCENE
;
A
#
# COMPACT_ATOMS: atom_id res chain seq x y z
N MET A 1 17.42 5.22 -11.85
CA MET A 1 17.13 6.67 -11.66
C MET A 1 17.83 7.16 -10.39
N ALA A 2 18.11 8.47 -10.26
CA ALA A 2 18.67 9.02 -9.02
C ALA A 2 17.54 9.16 -7.96
N ILE A 3 17.86 8.94 -6.69
CA ILE A 3 16.92 9.16 -5.58
C ILE A 3 16.75 10.68 -5.40
N THR A 4 15.51 11.14 -5.38
CA THR A 4 15.17 12.56 -5.19
C THR A 4 15.05 12.92 -3.71
N ILE A 5 15.53 14.11 -3.35
CA ILE A 5 15.33 14.71 -2.02
C ILE A 5 14.34 15.85 -2.20
N LYS A 6 13.21 15.73 -1.54
CA LYS A 6 12.12 16.71 -1.66
C LYS A 6 12.43 17.97 -0.85
N SER A 7 12.16 19.12 -1.44
CA SER A 7 12.17 20.41 -0.75
C SER A 7 10.98 20.53 0.22
N GLU A 8 11.02 21.49 1.14
CA GLU A 8 9.93 21.74 2.08
C GLU A 8 8.59 21.96 1.37
N ARG A 9 8.61 22.71 0.26
CA ARG A 9 7.40 22.96 -0.54
C ARG A 9 6.82 21.69 -1.18
N GLU A 10 7.66 20.80 -1.67
CA GLU A 10 7.23 19.51 -2.23
C GLU A 10 6.67 18.61 -1.14
N ILE A 11 7.31 18.58 0.03
CA ILE A 11 6.82 17.83 1.20
C ILE A 11 5.44 18.33 1.65
N GLU A 12 5.19 19.65 1.67
CA GLU A 12 3.87 20.19 1.98
C GLU A 12 2.80 19.72 0.99
N LEU A 13 3.11 19.68 -0.31
CA LEU A 13 2.17 19.21 -1.33
C LEU A 13 1.89 17.71 -1.20
N MET A 14 2.92 16.91 -0.94
CA MET A 14 2.78 15.47 -0.68
C MET A 14 2.02 15.19 0.62
N ALA A 15 2.22 15.99 1.66
CA ALA A 15 1.46 15.87 2.90
C ALA A 15 -0.03 16.20 2.69
N GLU A 16 -0.34 17.18 1.85
CA GLU A 16 -1.74 17.48 1.51
C GLU A 16 -2.36 16.38 0.64
N ALA A 17 -1.60 15.83 -0.33
CA ALA A 17 -2.03 14.65 -1.08
C ALA A 17 -2.32 13.46 -0.12
N GLY A 18 -1.45 13.23 0.86
CA GLY A 18 -1.61 12.16 1.84
C GLY A 18 -2.86 12.30 2.70
N LYS A 19 -3.17 13.52 3.19
CA LYS A 19 -4.42 13.78 3.94
C LYS A 19 -5.67 13.53 3.09
N ILE A 20 -5.63 13.90 1.81
CA ILE A 20 -6.75 13.63 0.90
C ILE A 20 -6.90 12.12 0.72
N LEU A 21 -5.80 11.42 0.49
CA LEU A 21 -5.81 9.97 0.31
C LEU A 21 -6.33 9.22 1.54
N GLU A 22 -5.97 9.65 2.74
CA GLU A 22 -6.53 9.09 3.98
C GLU A 22 -8.05 9.25 4.05
N ARG A 23 -8.59 10.42 3.64
CA ARG A 23 -10.04 10.63 3.56
C ARG A 23 -10.69 9.71 2.53
N VAL A 24 -10.05 9.51 1.37
CA VAL A 24 -10.52 8.54 0.37
C VAL A 24 -10.65 7.14 0.98
N HIS A 25 -9.60 6.66 1.67
CA HIS A 25 -9.63 5.36 2.35
C HIS A 25 -10.72 5.27 3.41
N ASN A 26 -10.87 6.31 4.24
CA ASN A 26 -11.90 6.34 5.29
C ASN A 26 -13.33 6.32 4.72
N GLU A 27 -13.57 6.95 3.57
CA GLU A 27 -14.88 6.92 2.90
C GLU A 27 -15.13 5.57 2.23
N LEU A 28 -14.12 4.98 1.59
CA LEU A 28 -14.19 3.63 1.01
C LEU A 28 -14.45 2.56 2.08
N GLU A 29 -13.74 2.61 3.21
CA GLU A 29 -13.95 1.70 4.34
C GLU A 29 -15.38 1.75 4.86
N LYS A 30 -15.93 2.96 5.05
CA LYS A 30 -17.32 3.14 5.52
C LYS A 30 -18.36 2.63 4.52
N ALA A 31 -18.05 2.68 3.22
CA ALA A 31 -18.96 2.24 2.17
C ALA A 31 -18.90 0.73 1.92
N LEU A 32 -17.74 0.11 2.17
CA LEU A 32 -17.47 -1.29 1.87
C LEU A 32 -18.43 -2.22 2.61
N ARG A 33 -19.17 -3.06 1.86
CA ARG A 33 -20.14 -4.01 2.39
C ARG A 33 -20.39 -5.17 1.43
N PRO A 34 -20.91 -6.30 1.90
CA PRO A 34 -21.34 -7.39 1.02
C PRO A 34 -22.35 -6.91 -0.03
N GLY A 35 -22.27 -7.47 -1.23
CA GLY A 35 -23.16 -7.16 -2.36
C GLY A 35 -22.65 -6.04 -3.27
N MET A 36 -21.64 -5.27 -2.90
CA MET A 36 -20.96 -4.37 -3.83
C MET A 36 -20.11 -5.18 -4.81
N SER A 37 -20.03 -4.73 -6.05
CA SER A 37 -19.00 -5.20 -6.96
C SER A 37 -17.69 -4.47 -6.71
N THR A 38 -16.56 -5.09 -7.09
CA THR A 38 -15.26 -4.39 -7.00
C THR A 38 -15.25 -3.15 -7.91
N LYS A 39 -16.06 -3.14 -8.99
CA LYS A 39 -16.24 -1.96 -9.86
C LYS A 39 -17.02 -0.83 -9.17
N ASP A 40 -17.98 -1.14 -8.30
CA ASP A 40 -18.69 -0.11 -7.52
C ASP A 40 -17.71 0.62 -6.58
N ILE A 41 -16.75 -0.13 -5.99
CA ILE A 41 -15.71 0.42 -5.12
C ILE A 41 -14.77 1.34 -5.91
N ASP A 42 -14.31 0.91 -7.07
CA ASP A 42 -13.46 1.72 -7.97
C ASP A 42 -14.17 3.00 -8.39
N THR A 43 -15.44 2.90 -8.81
CA THR A 43 -16.24 4.07 -9.22
C THR A 43 -16.39 5.07 -8.08
N LEU A 44 -16.70 4.58 -6.87
CA LEU A 44 -16.81 5.42 -5.69
C LEU A 44 -15.47 6.08 -5.36
N GLY A 45 -14.36 5.33 -5.39
CA GLY A 45 -13.02 5.86 -5.12
C GLY A 45 -12.62 6.95 -6.11
N GLU A 46 -12.89 6.75 -7.40
CA GLU A 46 -12.66 7.76 -8.44
C GLU A 46 -13.47 9.03 -8.18
N GLU A 47 -14.77 8.90 -7.89
CA GLU A 47 -15.65 10.04 -7.59
C GLU A 47 -15.15 10.83 -6.37
N ILE A 48 -14.74 10.15 -5.31
CA ILE A 48 -14.20 10.79 -4.11
C ILE A 48 -12.89 11.53 -4.44
N ILE A 49 -11.93 10.90 -5.12
CA ILE A 49 -10.65 11.51 -5.51
C ILE A 49 -10.89 12.78 -6.32
N ILE A 50 -11.77 12.72 -7.33
CA ILE A 50 -12.11 13.85 -8.20
C ILE A 50 -12.80 14.97 -7.40
N SER A 51 -13.65 14.63 -6.43
CA SER A 51 -14.36 15.60 -5.59
C SER A 51 -13.42 16.49 -4.76
N TYR A 52 -12.24 15.97 -4.41
CA TYR A 52 -11.17 16.73 -3.76
C TYR A 52 -10.26 17.50 -4.73
N GLY A 53 -10.58 17.52 -6.04
CA GLY A 53 -9.79 18.19 -7.07
C GLY A 53 -8.47 17.48 -7.37
N CYS A 54 -8.37 16.20 -7.05
CA CYS A 54 -7.23 15.34 -7.33
C CYS A 54 -7.46 14.48 -8.58
N ILE A 55 -6.39 13.86 -9.07
CA ILE A 55 -6.41 12.90 -10.18
C ILE A 55 -6.04 11.53 -9.59
N PRO A 56 -6.75 10.43 -9.95
CA PRO A 56 -6.34 9.08 -9.57
C PRO A 56 -4.94 8.75 -10.14
N SER A 57 -4.04 8.23 -9.31
CA SER A 57 -2.67 7.93 -9.72
C SER A 57 -2.57 6.73 -10.65
N PHE A 58 -3.48 5.75 -10.51
CA PHE A 58 -3.39 4.47 -11.20
C PHE A 58 -4.07 4.43 -12.55
N LEU A 59 -5.10 5.24 -12.76
CA LEU A 59 -5.86 5.27 -14.02
C LEU A 59 -4.93 5.57 -15.20
N ASN A 60 -4.84 4.62 -16.13
CA ASN A 60 -3.94 4.63 -17.30
C ASN A 60 -2.42 4.60 -16.97
N TYR A 61 -2.03 4.38 -15.72
CA TYR A 61 -0.62 4.20 -15.37
C TYR A 61 -0.13 2.87 -15.94
N ASN A 62 0.81 2.93 -16.89
CA ASN A 62 1.30 1.77 -17.66
C ASN A 62 0.20 0.91 -18.29
N GLY A 63 -1.00 1.49 -18.52
CA GLY A 63 -2.15 0.78 -19.09
C GLY A 63 -3.10 0.16 -18.07
N TYR A 64 -2.90 0.37 -16.76
CA TYR A 64 -3.86 -0.08 -15.74
C TYR A 64 -5.23 0.58 -15.95
N PRO A 65 -6.35 -0.19 -15.98
CA PRO A 65 -7.62 0.31 -16.50
C PRO A 65 -8.54 0.98 -15.45
N ALA A 66 -8.09 1.13 -14.19
CA ALA A 66 -8.94 1.57 -13.09
C ALA A 66 -8.26 2.62 -12.20
N SER A 67 -9.04 3.26 -11.34
CA SER A 67 -8.58 4.32 -10.42
C SER A 67 -8.13 3.75 -9.07
N ILE A 68 -8.72 2.60 -8.65
CA ILE A 68 -8.43 1.88 -7.42
C ILE A 68 -8.07 0.44 -7.76
N CYS A 69 -7.06 -0.14 -7.10
CA CYS A 69 -6.86 -1.59 -7.11
C CYS A 69 -7.72 -2.21 -6.01
N VAL A 70 -8.52 -3.24 -6.36
CA VAL A 70 -9.41 -3.92 -5.43
C VAL A 70 -9.08 -5.41 -5.45
N SER A 71 -8.26 -5.85 -4.51
CA SER A 71 -7.76 -7.22 -4.42
C SER A 71 -8.51 -7.99 -3.32
N VAL A 72 -9.07 -9.15 -3.66
CA VAL A 72 -9.97 -9.91 -2.77
C VAL A 72 -9.36 -11.26 -2.40
N ASN A 73 -9.26 -11.55 -1.10
CA ASN A 73 -8.81 -12.82 -0.52
C ASN A 73 -7.38 -13.21 -0.93
N GLN A 74 -7.22 -14.15 -1.88
CA GLN A 74 -5.93 -14.61 -2.39
C GLN A 74 -5.28 -13.64 -3.40
N GLU A 75 -5.98 -12.59 -3.81
CA GLU A 75 -5.40 -11.53 -4.63
C GLU A 75 -4.50 -10.66 -3.75
N VAL A 76 -3.23 -10.56 -4.13
CA VAL A 76 -2.21 -9.84 -3.36
C VAL A 76 -2.32 -8.35 -3.61
N VAL A 77 -2.18 -7.94 -4.88
CA VAL A 77 -2.26 -6.55 -5.35
C VAL A 77 -2.75 -6.48 -6.79
N HIS A 78 -3.02 -5.27 -7.25
CA HIS A 78 -3.37 -4.90 -8.63
C HIS A 78 -4.66 -5.58 -9.14
N GLY A 79 -5.54 -6.03 -8.24
CA GLY A 79 -6.83 -6.59 -8.64
C GLY A 79 -7.61 -5.58 -9.49
N ILE A 80 -7.94 -5.97 -10.75
CA ILE A 80 -8.70 -5.12 -11.66
C ILE A 80 -10.18 -5.15 -11.26
N PRO A 81 -10.79 -3.99 -10.95
CA PRO A 81 -12.21 -3.92 -10.60
C PRO A 81 -13.13 -4.43 -11.70
N ASP A 82 -14.04 -5.36 -11.35
CA ASP A 82 -15.01 -5.98 -12.25
C ASP A 82 -16.43 -5.90 -11.66
N LYS A 83 -17.41 -5.57 -12.50
CA LYS A 83 -18.85 -5.52 -12.13
C LYS A 83 -19.43 -6.88 -11.74
N HIS A 84 -18.79 -7.98 -12.13
CA HIS A 84 -19.22 -9.34 -11.81
C HIS A 84 -18.52 -9.93 -10.59
N ARG A 85 -17.45 -9.31 -10.11
CA ARG A 85 -16.78 -9.70 -8.86
C ARG A 85 -17.50 -9.05 -7.69
N ILE A 86 -18.40 -9.80 -7.08
CA ILE A 86 -19.24 -9.33 -5.96
C ILE A 86 -18.60 -9.70 -4.63
N ILE A 87 -18.40 -8.70 -3.78
CA ILE A 87 -17.88 -8.85 -2.42
C ILE A 87 -18.89 -9.60 -1.56
N GLN A 88 -18.41 -10.59 -0.81
CA GLN A 88 -19.21 -11.46 0.04
C GLN A 88 -18.92 -11.20 1.52
N GLU A 89 -19.86 -11.61 2.37
CA GLU A 89 -19.60 -11.75 3.80
C GLU A 89 -18.45 -12.74 4.04
N GLY A 90 -17.48 -12.37 4.85
CA GLY A 90 -16.30 -13.19 5.12
C GLY A 90 -15.08 -12.92 4.22
N ASP A 91 -15.23 -12.09 3.18
CA ASP A 91 -14.09 -11.66 2.36
C ASP A 91 -13.16 -10.71 3.14
N ILE A 92 -11.88 -10.73 2.80
CA ILE A 92 -10.95 -9.64 3.09
C ILE A 92 -10.65 -8.91 1.77
N VAL A 93 -10.63 -7.58 1.81
CA VAL A 93 -10.48 -6.74 0.61
C VAL A 93 -9.36 -5.73 0.84
N SER A 94 -8.31 -5.85 0.04
CA SER A 94 -7.25 -4.86 -0.03
C SER A 94 -7.65 -3.77 -1.02
N LEU A 95 -7.82 -2.57 -0.51
CA LEU A 95 -8.04 -1.36 -1.29
C LEU A 95 -6.71 -0.60 -1.37
N ASP A 96 -6.25 -0.39 -2.58
CA ASP A 96 -5.04 0.36 -2.86
C ASP A 96 -5.39 1.55 -3.75
N ALA A 97 -5.03 2.75 -3.31
CA ALA A 97 -5.40 4.00 -3.94
C ALA A 97 -4.24 4.98 -3.93
N GLY A 98 -4.08 5.67 -5.05
CA GLY A 98 -3.15 6.77 -5.18
C GLY A 98 -3.83 8.05 -5.67
N VAL A 99 -3.38 9.20 -5.19
CA VAL A 99 -3.86 10.52 -5.62
C VAL A 99 -2.73 11.41 -6.13
N ILE A 100 -3.03 12.21 -7.14
CA ILE A 100 -2.14 13.29 -7.61
C ILE A 100 -2.74 14.62 -7.18
N TYR A 101 -2.04 15.32 -6.29
CA TYR A 101 -2.37 16.68 -5.89
C TYR A 101 -1.29 17.65 -6.36
N LYS A 102 -1.66 18.58 -7.25
CA LYS A 102 -0.74 19.60 -7.82
C LYS A 102 0.58 19.01 -8.37
N GLY A 103 0.50 17.83 -9.00
CA GLY A 103 1.63 17.17 -9.63
C GLY A 103 2.47 16.27 -8.71
N TYR A 104 2.04 16.06 -7.46
CA TYR A 104 2.69 15.14 -6.51
C TYR A 104 1.77 14.00 -6.13
N HIS A 105 2.33 12.79 -6.13
CA HIS A 105 1.64 11.56 -5.76
C HIS A 105 1.67 11.33 -4.25
N SER A 106 0.63 10.67 -3.75
CA SER A 106 0.61 9.93 -2.49
C SER A 106 -0.04 8.58 -2.75
N ASP A 107 0.46 7.55 -2.10
CA ASP A 107 0.06 6.15 -2.26
C ASP A 107 -0.20 5.50 -0.92
N ALA A 108 -1.25 4.65 -0.85
CA ALA A 108 -1.59 3.92 0.36
C ALA A 108 -2.53 2.74 0.08
N ALA A 109 -2.33 1.66 0.83
CA ALA A 109 -3.20 0.48 0.79
C ALA A 109 -3.67 0.05 2.18
N ARG A 110 -4.89 -0.49 2.24
CA ARG A 110 -5.52 -1.02 3.45
C ARG A 110 -6.28 -2.29 3.12
N THR A 111 -6.12 -3.31 3.97
CA THR A 111 -6.96 -4.52 3.91
C THR A 111 -8.06 -4.45 4.95
N HIS A 112 -9.30 -4.62 4.51
CA HIS A 112 -10.50 -4.55 5.34
C HIS A 112 -11.19 -5.91 5.41
N ALA A 113 -11.73 -6.24 6.58
CA ALA A 113 -12.63 -7.37 6.77
C ALA A 113 -14.05 -6.97 6.33
N VAL A 114 -14.74 -7.83 5.59
CA VAL A 114 -16.13 -7.59 5.16
C VAL A 114 -17.05 -8.46 6.00
N GLY A 115 -17.74 -7.85 6.97
CA GLY A 115 -18.54 -8.55 7.96
C GLY A 115 -17.70 -9.44 8.88
N GLU A 116 -18.20 -10.64 9.19
CA GLU A 116 -17.51 -11.60 10.05
C GLU A 116 -16.50 -12.42 9.25
N VAL A 117 -15.21 -12.26 9.54
CA VAL A 117 -14.11 -13.03 8.94
C VAL A 117 -13.48 -13.99 9.96
N SER A 118 -12.72 -14.98 9.48
CA SER A 118 -12.01 -15.92 10.35
C SER A 118 -10.97 -15.21 11.24
N GLU A 119 -10.66 -15.80 12.38
CA GLU A 119 -9.60 -15.28 13.27
C GLU A 119 -8.22 -15.27 12.59
N GLU A 120 -8.00 -16.20 11.66
CA GLU A 120 -6.80 -16.26 10.84
C GLU A 120 -6.70 -15.04 9.91
N ALA A 121 -7.80 -14.66 9.26
CA ALA A 121 -7.88 -13.46 8.41
C ALA A 121 -7.68 -12.18 9.24
N LYS A 122 -8.33 -12.06 10.40
CA LYS A 122 -8.13 -10.91 11.31
C LYS A 122 -6.67 -10.77 11.71
N LYS A 123 -6.03 -11.89 12.05
CA LYS A 123 -4.62 -11.93 12.45
C LYS A 123 -3.69 -11.58 11.30
N LEU A 124 -3.98 -12.04 10.08
CA LEU A 124 -3.23 -11.67 8.88
C LEU A 124 -3.25 -10.15 8.68
N ILE A 125 -4.43 -9.53 8.67
CA ILE A 125 -4.59 -8.08 8.52
C ILE A 125 -3.80 -7.33 9.59
N GLN A 126 -3.91 -7.78 10.85
CA GLN A 126 -3.19 -7.18 11.96
C GLN A 126 -1.67 -7.29 11.79
N VAL A 127 -1.15 -8.49 11.51
CA VAL A 127 0.30 -8.73 11.35
C VAL A 127 0.86 -7.93 10.18
N THR A 128 0.12 -7.84 9.08
CA THR A 128 0.52 -7.04 7.91
C THR A 128 0.66 -5.56 8.29
N LYS A 129 -0.34 -4.99 8.96
CA LYS A 129 -0.30 -3.62 9.46
C LYS A 129 0.85 -3.41 10.47
N GLU A 130 1.00 -4.30 11.44
CA GLU A 130 2.05 -4.20 12.46
C GLU A 130 3.45 -4.32 11.84
N SER A 131 3.65 -5.16 10.81
CA SER A 131 4.94 -5.28 10.13
C SER A 131 5.41 -3.96 9.51
N PHE A 132 4.49 -3.18 8.94
CA PHE A 132 4.77 -1.82 8.49
C PHE A 132 5.29 -0.94 9.64
N PHE A 133 4.59 -0.91 10.78
CA PHE A 133 4.99 -0.09 11.92
C PHE A 133 6.31 -0.55 12.54
N GLU A 134 6.62 -1.85 12.52
CA GLU A 134 7.94 -2.35 12.93
C GLU A 134 9.04 -1.88 11.96
N GLY A 135 8.76 -1.92 10.66
CA GLY A 135 9.70 -1.45 9.63
C GLY A 135 10.04 0.02 9.75
N ILE A 136 9.03 0.88 9.86
CA ILE A 136 9.25 2.33 9.88
C ILE A 136 9.99 2.85 11.12
N LYS A 137 10.13 2.06 12.19
CA LYS A 137 11.01 2.40 13.31
C LYS A 137 12.47 2.62 12.87
N PHE A 138 12.86 1.99 11.75
CA PHE A 138 14.17 2.11 11.13
C PHE A 138 14.24 3.17 10.03
N ALA A 139 13.13 3.80 9.67
CA ALA A 139 13.03 4.82 8.62
C ALA A 139 13.57 6.20 9.10
N LYS A 140 14.80 6.22 9.62
CA LYS A 140 15.46 7.39 10.21
C LYS A 140 16.71 7.78 9.44
N ALA A 141 16.99 9.07 9.39
CA ALA A 141 18.22 9.57 8.78
C ALA A 141 19.45 8.87 9.35
N GLY A 142 20.34 8.42 8.45
CA GLY A 142 21.56 7.72 8.83
C GLY A 142 21.46 6.19 8.85
N ASN A 143 20.28 5.61 9.03
CA ASN A 143 20.04 4.19 8.82
C ASN A 143 20.10 3.83 7.33
N HIS A 144 19.96 2.56 7.01
CA HIS A 144 19.96 2.10 5.63
C HIS A 144 18.58 1.59 5.22
N LEU A 145 18.29 1.65 3.93
CA LEU A 145 16.98 1.29 3.38
C LEU A 145 16.56 -0.12 3.79
N PHE A 146 17.48 -1.09 3.73
CA PHE A 146 17.14 -2.48 4.01
C PHE A 146 17.11 -2.83 5.51
N ASP A 147 17.39 -1.86 6.40
CA ASP A 147 17.04 -1.99 7.82
C ASP A 147 15.50 -2.00 7.98
N ILE A 148 14.78 -1.19 7.17
CA ILE A 148 13.31 -1.20 7.09
C ILE A 148 12.83 -2.56 6.57
N SER A 149 13.35 -2.98 5.41
CA SER A 149 13.01 -4.24 4.74
C SER A 149 13.16 -5.45 5.65
N GLY A 150 14.32 -5.55 6.32
CA GLY A 150 14.61 -6.66 7.24
C GLY A 150 13.72 -6.66 8.48
N ALA A 151 13.33 -5.49 8.99
CA ALA A 151 12.43 -5.41 10.14
C ALA A 151 11.02 -5.88 9.79
N ILE A 152 10.49 -5.46 8.62
CA ILE A 152 9.20 -5.93 8.09
C ILE A 152 9.21 -7.45 7.93
N GLY A 153 10.20 -7.98 7.19
CA GLY A 153 10.29 -9.40 6.88
C GLY A 153 10.39 -10.26 8.13
N ARG A 154 11.32 -9.96 9.03
CA ARG A 154 11.48 -10.71 10.30
C ARG A 154 10.19 -10.70 11.12
N TYR A 155 9.51 -9.56 11.23
CA TYR A 155 8.27 -9.48 11.99
C TYR A 155 7.19 -10.46 11.51
N ALA A 156 6.99 -10.54 10.19
CA ALA A 156 6.00 -11.43 9.59
C ALA A 156 6.46 -12.90 9.57
N GLU A 157 7.71 -13.17 9.14
CA GLU A 157 8.26 -14.52 8.99
C GLU A 157 8.38 -15.25 10.34
N GLU A 158 8.78 -14.56 11.43
CA GLU A 158 8.83 -15.14 12.79
C GLU A 158 7.44 -15.54 13.31
N ARG A 159 6.37 -15.03 12.71
CA ARG A 159 4.98 -15.38 13.01
C ARG A 159 4.39 -16.43 12.07
N GLY A 160 5.22 -16.95 11.15
CA GLY A 160 4.86 -18.02 10.22
C GLY A 160 4.16 -17.56 8.94
N TYR A 161 4.26 -16.27 8.58
CA TYR A 161 3.67 -15.71 7.37
C TYR A 161 4.68 -15.64 6.21
N GLY A 162 4.18 -15.78 4.98
CA GLY A 162 4.97 -15.55 3.77
C GLY A 162 5.03 -14.06 3.44
N VAL A 163 6.24 -13.56 3.17
CA VAL A 163 6.45 -12.16 2.72
C VAL A 163 6.72 -12.17 1.22
N VAL A 164 5.87 -11.52 0.44
CA VAL A 164 5.99 -11.46 -1.04
C VAL A 164 7.34 -10.87 -1.43
N ARG A 165 8.00 -11.49 -2.43
CA ARG A 165 9.36 -11.15 -2.85
C ARG A 165 9.47 -10.58 -4.26
N ASP A 166 8.47 -10.84 -5.10
CA ASP A 166 8.45 -10.45 -6.51
C ASP A 166 7.99 -9.00 -6.71
N LEU A 167 7.45 -8.39 -5.65
CA LEU A 167 6.96 -7.02 -5.60
C LEU A 167 7.64 -6.28 -4.45
N CYS A 168 7.69 -4.95 -4.54
CA CYS A 168 8.40 -4.13 -3.56
C CYS A 168 7.86 -2.71 -3.53
N GLY A 169 8.05 -2.03 -2.43
CA GLY A 169 7.81 -0.61 -2.29
C GLY A 169 8.79 0.24 -3.11
N HIS A 170 8.57 1.53 -3.13
CA HIS A 170 9.28 2.43 -4.04
C HIS A 170 9.47 3.84 -3.47
N GLY A 171 10.37 4.61 -4.07
CA GLY A 171 10.35 6.07 -3.91
C GLY A 171 9.11 6.65 -4.58
N ILE A 172 8.63 7.79 -4.12
CA ILE A 172 7.42 8.44 -4.64
C ILE A 172 7.60 9.95 -4.64
N GLY A 173 6.97 10.66 -5.59
CA GLY A 173 7.06 12.11 -5.68
C GLY A 173 6.27 12.68 -6.84
N THR A 174 6.94 13.24 -7.83
CA THR A 174 6.33 13.70 -9.09
C THR A 174 6.01 12.54 -10.04
N ALA A 175 6.62 11.38 -9.83
CA ALA A 175 6.21 10.12 -10.44
C ALA A 175 5.65 9.20 -9.34
N LEU A 176 4.72 8.31 -9.73
CA LEU A 176 4.18 7.32 -8.82
C LEU A 176 5.31 6.41 -8.32
N HIS A 177 6.07 5.82 -9.22
CA HIS A 177 7.24 5.02 -8.89
C HIS A 177 8.54 5.80 -9.18
N GLU A 178 9.27 6.12 -8.12
CA GLU A 178 10.62 6.67 -8.17
C GLU A 178 11.62 5.67 -7.55
N ALA A 179 12.92 5.89 -7.73
CA ALA A 179 13.93 5.16 -6.97
C ALA A 179 13.90 5.61 -5.48
N PRO A 180 14.22 4.72 -4.54
CA PRO A 180 14.70 3.34 -4.69
C PRO A 180 13.57 2.30 -4.71
N GLU A 181 13.85 1.06 -5.11
CA GLU A 181 13.03 -0.13 -4.82
C GLU A 181 13.24 -0.55 -3.36
N ILE A 182 12.16 -0.96 -2.69
CA ILE A 182 12.11 -1.22 -1.25
C ILE A 182 11.49 -2.60 -0.97
N PRO A 183 12.26 -3.69 -1.03
CA PRO A 183 11.79 -5.01 -0.65
C PRO A 183 11.23 -5.03 0.78
N ASN A 184 10.31 -5.94 1.06
CA ASN A 184 9.71 -6.10 2.39
C ASN A 184 10.31 -7.28 3.19
N TYR A 185 11.47 -7.80 2.77
CA TYR A 185 12.15 -8.95 3.35
C TYR A 185 13.65 -8.68 3.54
N GLU A 186 14.34 -9.55 4.28
CA GLU A 186 15.78 -9.44 4.53
C GLU A 186 16.59 -9.65 3.24
N VAL A 187 17.32 -8.64 2.81
CA VAL A 187 18.04 -8.63 1.50
C VAL A 187 19.52 -9.07 1.65
N GLY A 188 20.03 -9.22 2.86
CA GLY A 188 21.43 -9.59 3.11
C GLY A 188 22.47 -8.49 2.81
N ARG A 189 22.02 -7.26 2.53
CA ARG A 189 22.84 -6.07 2.33
C ARG A 189 22.16 -4.83 2.90
N LYS A 190 22.88 -3.71 3.05
CA LYS A 190 22.33 -2.51 3.73
C LYS A 190 21.44 -1.63 2.84
N GLY A 191 21.64 -1.64 1.53
CA GLY A 191 20.99 -0.68 0.63
C GLY A 191 21.52 0.75 0.78
N VAL A 192 20.79 1.71 0.24
CA VAL A 192 21.16 3.13 0.31
C VAL A 192 21.00 3.68 1.72
N ARG A 193 21.78 4.70 2.04
CA ARG A 193 21.65 5.42 3.31
C ARG A 193 20.47 6.36 3.26
N LEU A 194 19.59 6.30 4.25
CA LEU A 194 18.41 7.16 4.37
C LEU A 194 18.86 8.60 4.69
N ARG A 195 18.22 9.54 4.00
CA ARG A 195 18.48 10.98 4.13
C ARG A 195 17.17 11.73 4.30
N PRO A 196 17.15 12.80 5.10
CA PRO A 196 15.97 13.66 5.22
C PRO A 196 15.52 14.17 3.86
N GLY A 197 14.21 14.26 3.67
CA GLY A 197 13.59 14.66 2.41
C GLY A 197 13.39 13.51 1.41
N MET A 198 13.82 12.27 1.70
CA MET A 198 13.37 11.10 0.94
C MET A 198 11.91 10.80 1.26
N THR A 199 11.10 10.55 0.23
CA THR A 199 9.71 10.10 0.33
C THR A 199 9.58 8.71 -0.26
N LEU A 200 8.98 7.79 0.49
CA LEU A 200 8.96 6.36 0.21
C LEU A 200 7.55 5.81 0.41
N ALA A 201 7.10 4.95 -0.48
CA ALA A 201 5.97 4.05 -0.31
C ALA A 201 6.49 2.75 0.32
N ILE A 202 6.05 2.45 1.52
CA ILE A 202 6.40 1.22 2.26
C ILE A 202 5.15 0.37 2.31
N GLU A 203 5.21 -0.83 1.72
CA GLU A 203 4.01 -1.58 1.33
C GLU A 203 4.15 -3.11 1.56
N PRO A 204 4.24 -3.60 2.81
CA PRO A 204 4.25 -5.02 3.06
C PRO A 204 3.02 -5.73 2.48
N MET A 205 3.29 -6.77 1.68
CA MET A 205 2.34 -7.74 1.15
C MET A 205 2.62 -9.09 1.83
N ILE A 206 1.69 -9.56 2.62
CA ILE A 206 1.87 -10.70 3.53
C ILE A 206 0.82 -11.77 3.23
N ASN A 207 1.28 -13.01 3.06
CA ASN A 207 0.45 -14.18 2.78
C ASN A 207 0.35 -15.08 4.02
N ILE A 208 -0.81 -15.72 4.23
CA ILE A 208 -0.92 -16.78 5.26
C ILE A 208 0.01 -17.96 4.94
N GLY A 209 0.14 -18.30 3.67
CA GLY A 209 0.96 -19.40 3.18
C GLY A 209 2.36 -18.99 2.78
N THR A 210 2.77 -19.40 1.58
CA THR A 210 4.12 -19.13 1.07
C THR A 210 4.26 -17.72 0.52
N HIS A 211 5.49 -17.28 0.28
CA HIS A 211 5.78 -15.98 -0.33
C HIS A 211 5.58 -15.98 -1.86
N GLU A 212 5.32 -17.14 -2.47
CA GLU A 212 5.23 -17.31 -3.91
C GLU A 212 3.93 -16.75 -4.46
N VAL A 213 4.03 -16.08 -5.60
CA VAL A 213 2.90 -15.46 -6.29
C VAL A 213 2.89 -15.82 -7.76
N ASP A 214 1.72 -15.71 -8.40
CA ASP A 214 1.52 -15.83 -9.83
C ASP A 214 0.72 -14.64 -10.36
N TRP A 215 0.86 -14.35 -11.66
CA TRP A 215 0.08 -13.33 -12.36
C TRP A 215 -1.07 -13.97 -13.10
N LEU A 216 -2.25 -13.35 -13.06
CA LEU A 216 -3.38 -13.79 -13.87
C LEU A 216 -3.20 -13.39 -15.35
N ASP A 217 -4.04 -13.95 -16.21
CA ASP A 217 -4.02 -13.69 -17.67
C ASP A 217 -4.40 -12.23 -18.05
N ASP A 218 -4.78 -11.41 -17.09
CA ASP A 218 -5.05 -9.98 -17.25
C ASP A 218 -3.78 -9.11 -17.21
N ASP A 219 -2.61 -9.72 -17.05
CA ASP A 219 -1.28 -9.12 -16.95
C ASP A 219 -1.08 -8.19 -15.74
N TRP A 220 -2.06 -8.09 -14.82
CA TRP A 220 -2.02 -7.19 -13.67
C TRP A 220 -2.23 -7.89 -12.33
N THR A 221 -3.33 -8.62 -12.18
CA THR A 221 -3.72 -9.20 -10.90
C THR A 221 -2.71 -10.23 -10.42
N VAL A 222 -2.12 -9.98 -9.26
CA VAL A 222 -1.19 -10.90 -8.60
C VAL A 222 -1.93 -11.69 -7.55
N VAL A 223 -1.74 -13.01 -7.55
CA VAL A 223 -2.39 -13.93 -6.62
C VAL A 223 -1.38 -14.79 -5.88
N THR A 224 -1.71 -15.26 -4.67
CA THR A 224 -0.90 -16.26 -3.98
C THR A 224 -0.92 -17.58 -4.74
N ARG A 225 0.24 -18.20 -4.95
CA ARG A 225 0.35 -19.47 -5.71
C ARG A 225 -0.36 -20.63 -5.04
N ASP A 226 -0.40 -20.62 -3.72
CA ASP A 226 -1.04 -21.67 -2.91
C ASP A 226 -2.53 -21.41 -2.61
N GLY A 227 -3.09 -20.31 -3.09
CA GLY A 227 -4.48 -19.91 -2.87
C GLY A 227 -4.78 -19.41 -1.45
N SER A 228 -3.77 -19.20 -0.62
CA SER A 228 -3.94 -18.65 0.73
C SER A 228 -4.33 -17.16 0.70
N LEU A 229 -4.93 -16.67 1.79
CA LEU A 229 -5.26 -15.24 1.92
C LEU A 229 -4.00 -14.38 1.92
N SER A 230 -4.10 -13.20 1.31
CA SER A 230 -3.08 -12.15 1.34
C SER A 230 -3.65 -10.85 1.90
N ALA A 231 -2.81 -10.08 2.57
CA ALA A 231 -3.13 -8.73 3.01
C ALA A 231 -2.03 -7.75 2.60
N HIS A 232 -2.45 -6.53 2.31
CA HIS A 232 -1.60 -5.43 1.90
C HIS A 232 -1.83 -4.22 2.82
N TYR A 233 -0.73 -3.61 3.28
CA TYR A 233 -0.79 -2.38 4.07
C TYR A 233 0.32 -1.45 3.63
N GLU A 234 -0.03 -0.23 3.27
CA GLU A 234 0.91 0.71 2.69
C GLU A 234 0.71 2.13 3.21
N ASN A 235 1.80 2.88 3.31
CA ASN A 235 1.76 4.33 3.42
C ASN A 235 2.94 5.00 2.73
N THR A 236 2.67 6.20 2.21
CA THR A 236 3.71 7.18 1.86
C THR A 236 4.31 7.77 3.14
N ILE A 237 5.62 7.65 3.31
CA ILE A 237 6.36 8.22 4.44
C ILE A 237 7.42 9.22 4.00
N LEU A 238 7.79 10.11 4.91
CA LEU A 238 8.91 11.05 4.77
C LEU A 238 10.00 10.69 5.76
N ILE A 239 11.24 10.55 5.27
CA ILE A 239 12.43 10.47 6.14
C ILE A 239 12.76 11.87 6.67
N THR A 240 12.88 12.00 7.98
CA THR A 240 13.24 13.23 8.67
C THR A 240 14.58 13.09 9.40
N GLU A 241 15.07 14.13 10.06
CA GLU A 241 16.21 14.04 10.97
C GLU A 241 15.91 13.21 12.23
N GLY A 242 14.63 13.09 12.60
CA GLY A 242 14.14 12.33 13.76
C GLY A 242 13.29 11.14 13.36
N GLU A 243 12.12 11.03 13.98
CA GLU A 243 11.14 9.99 13.64
C GLU A 243 10.57 10.22 12.23
N PRO A 244 10.29 9.14 11.47
CA PRO A 244 9.65 9.29 10.17
C PRO A 244 8.26 9.91 10.32
N ARG A 245 7.84 10.63 9.29
CA ARG A 245 6.50 11.18 9.22
C ARG A 245 5.68 10.39 8.21
N ILE A 246 4.56 9.82 8.62
CA ILE A 246 3.62 9.18 7.71
C ILE A 246 2.77 10.28 7.10
N LEU A 247 2.80 10.40 5.77
CA LEU A 247 2.08 11.47 5.04
C LEU A 247 0.65 11.07 4.72
N SER A 248 0.37 9.78 4.51
CA SER A 248 -0.93 9.21 4.15
C SER A 248 -1.70 8.60 5.33
N LEU A 249 -1.29 8.94 6.55
CA LEU A 249 -2.01 8.61 7.78
C LEU A 249 -1.84 9.80 8.73
N THR A 250 -2.88 10.61 8.85
CA THR A 250 -2.89 11.78 9.74
C THR A 250 -3.64 11.40 11.02
N CYS A 251 -3.12 11.84 12.18
CA CYS A 251 -3.77 11.59 13.48
C CYS A 251 -4.99 12.50 13.67
N GLU A 252 -5.96 12.47 12.75
CA GLU A 252 -7.25 13.12 12.96
C GLU A 252 -8.26 12.11 13.52
N ASN A 253 -7.90 11.49 14.64
CA ASN A 253 -8.82 10.79 15.54
C ASN A 253 -8.46 11.19 16.97
N GLU A 254 -8.67 12.45 17.30
CA GLU A 254 -8.91 12.92 18.65
C GLU A 254 -10.34 13.45 18.79
#